data_6bc7683d354e7fd93286af813222e8fc
#
_entry.id   6bc7683d354e7fd93286af813222e8fc
#
_cell.length_a   1.000
_cell.length_b   1.000
_cell.length_c   1.000
_cell.angle_alpha   90.00
_cell.angle_beta   90.00
_cell.angle_gamma   90.00
#
_symmetry.space_group_name_H-M   'P 1'
#
loop_
_entity.id
_entity.type
_entity.pdbx_description
1 polymer ?
#
loop_
_entity_poly.entity_id
_entity_poly.type
_entity_poly.pdbx_seq_one_letter_code
_entity_poly.pdbx_strand_id
1 'polypeptide(L)'
;MFEQLWLIPLGFVAGILGSIIGLGGGIIIVPILTFMGFSPTLAVSNSLFAVFSNSVASTTMYAKQKRIELSLGWKLGLMAVPGTILGAFVSSEISPDIFKILFALVLISSASYIFLKRKIEEKPIDVSRLLLVFSAGASFFAGIISSLFGIGGGLIFVPLMVVALGISMKRAAPTSQFILIFASFSGLIVHSMLGHPDYYQALLLSIGAFAGGILGAKLSLEIKENKLKIIVIIVLIAAAIKLIIDSTGIF
;
A
#
# COMPACT_ATOMS: atom_id res chain seq x y z
N MET A 1 -23.23 7.72 15.07
CA MET A 1 -22.62 8.59 14.03
C MET A 1 -21.32 9.23 14.51
N PHE A 2 -21.26 9.82 15.72
CA PHE A 2 -20.02 10.43 16.25
C PHE A 2 -18.93 9.41 16.66
N GLU A 3 -19.32 8.19 17.00
CA GLU A 3 -18.41 7.13 17.45
C GLU A 3 -17.36 6.69 16.41
N GLN A 4 -17.57 6.99 15.13
CA GLN A 4 -16.67 6.59 14.05
C GLN A 4 -15.74 7.71 13.56
N LEU A 5 -15.81 8.91 14.14
CA LEU A 5 -14.96 10.05 13.70
C LEU A 5 -13.46 9.80 13.92
N TRP A 6 -13.09 8.85 14.78
CA TRP A 6 -11.70 8.42 14.97
C TRP A 6 -11.07 7.83 13.69
N LEU A 7 -11.88 7.44 12.70
CA LEU A 7 -11.40 6.99 11.39
C LEU A 7 -10.68 8.12 10.62
N ILE A 8 -11.06 9.38 10.84
CA ILE A 8 -10.38 10.51 10.19
C ILE A 8 -8.93 10.64 10.65
N PRO A 9 -8.61 10.75 11.96
CA PRO A 9 -7.23 10.76 12.42
C PRO A 9 -6.46 9.47 12.08
N LEU A 10 -7.12 8.31 12.08
CA LEU A 10 -6.49 7.07 11.59
C LEU A 10 -6.08 7.20 10.12
N GLY A 11 -7.00 7.60 9.25
CA GLY A 11 -6.71 7.84 7.83
C GLY A 11 -5.62 8.88 7.63
N PHE A 12 -5.63 9.96 8.42
CA PHE A 12 -4.62 11.02 8.37
C PHE A 12 -3.21 10.52 8.68
N VAL A 13 -3.02 9.82 9.80
CA VAL A 13 -1.72 9.25 10.18
C VAL A 13 -1.27 8.20 9.17
N ALA A 14 -2.17 7.30 8.76
CA ALA A 14 -1.88 6.29 7.75
C ALA A 14 -1.51 6.92 6.40
N GLY A 15 -2.19 8.00 6.02
CA GLY A 15 -1.92 8.76 4.81
C GLY A 15 -0.55 9.44 4.82
N ILE A 16 -0.15 10.05 5.94
CA ILE A 16 1.20 10.62 6.09
C ILE A 16 2.25 9.54 5.89
N LEU A 17 2.20 8.48 6.68
CA LEU A 17 3.20 7.41 6.64
C LEU A 17 3.17 6.68 5.30
N GLY A 18 1.97 6.40 4.78
CA GLY A 18 1.76 5.74 3.50
C GLY A 18 2.35 6.50 2.32
N SER A 19 2.20 7.83 2.27
CA SER A 19 2.78 8.66 1.22
C SER A 19 4.29 8.73 1.32
N ILE A 20 4.82 9.01 2.52
CA ILE A 20 6.27 9.14 2.72
C ILE A 20 7.02 7.90 2.21
N ILE A 21 6.46 6.72 2.46
CA ILE A 21 7.06 5.42 2.16
C ILE A 21 6.69 4.91 0.76
N GLY A 22 5.57 5.39 0.22
CA GLY A 22 5.04 4.88 -1.04
C GLY A 22 4.14 3.65 -0.90
N LEU A 23 3.59 3.39 0.30
CA LEU A 23 2.76 2.19 0.59
C LEU A 23 1.24 2.47 0.58
N GLY A 24 0.81 3.71 0.43
CA GLY A 24 -0.59 4.08 0.33
C GLY A 24 -1.37 4.16 1.65
N GLY A 25 -0.82 3.68 2.77
CA GLY A 25 -1.43 3.75 4.11
C GLY A 25 -2.26 2.55 4.52
N GLY A 26 -2.71 1.70 3.60
CA GLY A 26 -3.53 0.52 3.88
C GLY A 26 -2.88 -0.47 4.85
N ILE A 27 -1.56 -0.53 4.83
CA ILE A 27 -0.76 -1.36 5.75
C ILE A 27 -0.97 -1.01 7.24
N ILE A 28 -1.44 0.18 7.53
CA ILE A 28 -1.77 0.64 8.89
C ILE A 28 -3.26 0.49 9.15
N ILE A 29 -4.08 0.87 8.16
CA ILE A 29 -5.53 0.88 8.28
C ILE A 29 -6.08 -0.53 8.49
N VAL A 30 -5.69 -1.50 7.64
CA VAL A 30 -6.27 -2.85 7.67
C VAL A 30 -6.00 -3.57 9.00
N PRO A 31 -4.76 -3.63 9.53
CA PRO A 31 -4.53 -4.24 10.84
C PRO A 31 -5.35 -3.57 11.95
N ILE A 32 -5.38 -2.23 11.99
CA ILE A 32 -6.10 -1.51 13.06
C ILE A 32 -7.59 -1.80 13.00
N LEU A 33 -8.21 -1.77 11.82
CA LEU A 33 -9.62 -2.10 11.68
C LEU A 33 -9.90 -3.56 12.07
N THR A 34 -9.05 -4.49 11.64
CA THR A 34 -9.18 -5.91 12.00
C THR A 34 -9.06 -6.13 13.52
N PHE A 35 -8.16 -5.38 14.19
CA PHE A 35 -8.04 -5.43 15.67
C PHE A 35 -9.24 -4.87 16.41
N MET A 36 -9.94 -3.93 15.78
CA MET A 36 -11.18 -3.38 16.33
C MET A 36 -12.42 -4.25 16.05
N GLY A 37 -12.21 -5.47 15.52
CA GLY A 37 -13.25 -6.45 15.29
C GLY A 37 -13.97 -6.31 13.94
N PHE A 38 -13.48 -5.45 13.04
CA PHE A 38 -14.02 -5.39 11.68
C PHE A 38 -13.64 -6.65 10.90
N SER A 39 -14.55 -7.16 10.07
CA SER A 39 -14.22 -8.29 9.21
C SER A 39 -13.09 -7.92 8.25
N PRO A 40 -12.18 -8.86 7.91
CA PRO A 40 -11.08 -8.59 6.99
C PRO A 40 -11.53 -7.98 5.66
N THR A 41 -12.62 -8.48 5.08
CA THR A 41 -13.17 -8.00 3.81
C THR A 41 -13.65 -6.54 3.90
N LEU A 42 -14.30 -6.16 5.00
CA LEU A 42 -14.72 -4.78 5.26
C LEU A 42 -13.50 -3.86 5.49
N ALA A 43 -12.52 -4.31 6.27
CA ALA A 43 -11.29 -3.55 6.53
C ALA A 43 -10.51 -3.30 5.24
N VAL A 44 -10.37 -4.33 4.39
CA VAL A 44 -9.70 -4.27 3.09
C VAL A 44 -10.41 -3.29 2.15
N SER A 45 -11.73 -3.45 1.99
CA SER A 45 -12.51 -2.62 1.06
C SER A 45 -12.47 -1.14 1.46
N ASN A 46 -12.73 -0.82 2.74
CA ASN A 46 -12.66 0.55 3.24
C ASN A 46 -11.25 1.14 3.14
N SER A 47 -10.22 0.32 3.36
CA SER A 47 -8.83 0.73 3.20
C SER A 47 -8.49 1.11 1.76
N LEU A 48 -9.01 0.39 0.76
CA LEU A 48 -8.75 0.70 -0.65
C LEU A 48 -9.27 2.10 -1.05
N PHE A 49 -10.39 2.56 -0.50
CA PHE A 49 -10.86 3.94 -0.67
C PHE A 49 -9.88 4.95 -0.10
N ALA A 50 -9.39 4.70 1.12
CA ALA A 50 -8.39 5.55 1.76
C ALA A 50 -7.06 5.56 0.99
N VAL A 51 -6.59 4.39 0.52
CA VAL A 51 -5.38 4.25 -0.30
C VAL A 51 -5.53 5.01 -1.62
N PHE A 52 -6.66 4.89 -2.31
CA PHE A 52 -6.93 5.63 -3.54
C PHE A 52 -6.88 7.14 -3.29
N SER A 53 -7.61 7.62 -2.27
CA SER A 53 -7.65 9.03 -1.89
C SER A 53 -6.26 9.58 -1.54
N ASN A 54 -5.49 8.84 -0.74
CA ASN A 54 -4.11 9.16 -0.40
C ASN A 54 -3.21 9.21 -1.64
N SER A 55 -3.34 8.23 -2.53
CA SER A 55 -2.52 8.11 -3.73
C SER A 55 -2.77 9.24 -4.71
N VAL A 56 -4.02 9.67 -4.90
CA VAL A 56 -4.36 10.84 -5.71
C VAL A 56 -3.77 12.11 -5.09
N ALA A 57 -3.94 12.31 -3.78
CA ALA A 57 -3.45 13.49 -3.07
C ALA A 57 -1.92 13.58 -3.10
N SER A 58 -1.22 12.50 -2.75
CA SER A 58 0.24 12.46 -2.73
C SER A 58 0.86 12.54 -4.12
N THR A 59 0.28 11.89 -5.11
CA THR A 59 0.73 11.94 -6.52
C THR A 59 0.68 13.36 -7.06
N THR A 60 -0.39 14.12 -6.77
CA THR A 60 -0.50 15.54 -7.17
C THR A 60 0.66 16.37 -6.62
N MET A 61 1.06 16.13 -5.37
CA MET A 61 2.20 16.81 -4.76
C MET A 61 3.54 16.35 -5.35
N TYR A 62 3.71 15.04 -5.56
CA TYR A 62 4.91 14.46 -6.14
C TYR A 62 5.12 14.84 -7.62
N ALA A 63 4.03 15.02 -8.37
CA ALA A 63 4.08 15.52 -9.74
C ALA A 63 4.64 16.94 -9.79
N LYS A 64 4.20 17.84 -8.88
CA LYS A 64 4.76 19.17 -8.73
C LYS A 64 6.25 19.16 -8.37
N GLN A 65 6.69 18.15 -7.63
CA GLN A 65 8.10 17.93 -7.26
C GLN A 65 8.93 17.27 -8.37
N LYS A 66 8.33 16.86 -9.50
CA LYS A 66 8.96 16.14 -10.62
C LYS A 66 9.70 14.87 -10.20
N ARG A 67 9.15 14.12 -9.25
CA ARG A 67 9.78 12.92 -8.66
C ARG A 67 9.18 11.60 -9.16
N ILE A 68 8.18 11.64 -10.04
CA ILE A 68 7.48 10.46 -10.54
C ILE A 68 8.08 10.01 -11.85
N GLU A 69 8.39 8.71 -11.96
CA GLU A 69 8.74 8.03 -13.21
C GLU A 69 7.45 7.64 -13.95
N LEU A 70 6.84 8.61 -14.66
CA LEU A 70 5.52 8.43 -15.28
C LEU A 70 5.49 7.26 -16.26
N SER A 71 6.51 7.13 -17.14
CA SER A 71 6.57 6.07 -18.14
C SER A 71 6.55 4.67 -17.52
N LEU A 72 7.27 4.48 -16.41
CA LEU A 72 7.28 3.24 -15.66
C LEU A 72 5.98 3.05 -14.88
N GLY A 73 5.51 4.12 -14.23
CA GLY A 73 4.30 4.09 -13.42
C GLY A 73 3.06 3.67 -14.19
N TRP A 74 2.87 4.17 -15.43
CA TRP A 74 1.79 3.73 -16.31
C TRP A 74 1.87 2.24 -16.63
N LYS A 75 3.05 1.75 -17.03
CA LYS A 75 3.23 0.34 -17.40
C LYS A 75 2.92 -0.59 -16.23
N LEU A 76 3.52 -0.32 -15.06
CA LEU A 76 3.32 -1.17 -13.88
C LEU A 76 1.88 -1.03 -13.33
N GLY A 77 1.31 0.18 -13.37
CA GLY A 77 -0.06 0.43 -12.91
C GLY A 77 -1.10 -0.34 -13.72
N LEU A 78 -1.03 -0.28 -15.05
CA LEU A 78 -1.96 -1.01 -15.91
C LEU A 78 -1.80 -2.53 -15.79
N MET A 79 -0.56 -3.03 -15.62
CA MET A 79 -0.30 -4.47 -15.41
C MET A 79 -0.80 -4.98 -14.06
N ALA A 80 -0.96 -4.10 -13.06
CA ALA A 80 -1.55 -4.47 -11.77
C ALA A 80 -3.07 -4.65 -11.82
N VAL A 81 -3.77 -3.95 -12.71
CA VAL A 81 -5.25 -3.96 -12.77
C VAL A 81 -5.86 -5.37 -12.84
N PRO A 82 -5.46 -6.25 -13.77
CA PRO A 82 -6.05 -7.60 -13.81
C PRO A 82 -5.75 -8.40 -12.52
N GLY A 83 -4.59 -8.17 -11.89
CA GLY A 83 -4.26 -8.78 -10.61
C GLY A 83 -5.18 -8.30 -9.48
N THR A 84 -5.50 -7.01 -9.43
CA THR A 84 -6.40 -6.46 -8.40
C THR A 84 -7.81 -6.99 -8.53
N ILE A 85 -8.30 -7.21 -9.75
CA ILE A 85 -9.60 -7.82 -10.00
C ILE A 85 -9.63 -9.24 -9.41
N LEU A 86 -8.63 -10.06 -9.72
CA LEU A 86 -8.53 -11.41 -9.16
C LEU A 86 -8.40 -11.41 -7.64
N GLY A 87 -7.58 -10.51 -7.08
CA GLY A 87 -7.37 -10.39 -5.63
C GLY A 87 -8.65 -10.04 -4.87
N ALA A 88 -9.52 -9.20 -5.45
CA ALA A 88 -10.81 -8.85 -4.85
C ALA A 88 -11.76 -10.07 -4.75
N PHE A 89 -11.83 -10.88 -5.79
CA PHE A 89 -12.65 -12.12 -5.74
C PHE A 89 -12.08 -13.12 -4.73
N VAL A 90 -10.76 -13.31 -4.73
CA VAL A 90 -10.11 -14.24 -3.79
C VAL A 90 -10.30 -13.78 -2.34
N SER A 91 -10.35 -12.48 -2.07
CA SER A 91 -10.52 -11.95 -0.71
C SER A 91 -11.86 -12.34 -0.06
N SER A 92 -12.89 -12.63 -0.88
CA SER A 92 -14.21 -13.06 -0.41
C SER A 92 -14.23 -14.51 0.07
N GLU A 93 -13.32 -15.34 -0.43
CA GLU A 93 -13.29 -16.78 -0.20
C GLU A 93 -12.32 -17.19 0.92
N ILE A 94 -11.43 -16.27 1.35
CA ILE A 94 -10.41 -16.56 2.37
C ILE A 94 -11.00 -16.39 3.78
N SER A 95 -10.80 -17.41 4.63
CA SER A 95 -11.18 -17.31 6.04
C SER A 95 -10.35 -16.25 6.76
N PRO A 96 -10.90 -15.61 7.82
CA PRO A 96 -10.20 -14.54 8.57
C PRO A 96 -8.83 -14.98 9.11
N ASP A 97 -8.69 -16.22 9.54
CA ASP A 97 -7.42 -16.71 10.11
C ASP A 97 -6.36 -16.92 9.03
N ILE A 98 -6.74 -17.50 7.88
CA ILE A 98 -5.84 -17.62 6.72
C ILE A 98 -5.41 -16.24 6.24
N PHE A 99 -6.35 -15.27 6.18
CA PHE A 99 -6.05 -13.90 5.83
C PHE A 99 -4.98 -13.30 6.74
N LYS A 100 -5.13 -13.41 8.08
CA LYS A 100 -4.17 -12.85 9.05
C LYS A 100 -2.78 -13.45 8.87
N ILE A 101 -2.69 -14.79 8.70
CA ILE A 101 -1.42 -15.49 8.53
C ILE A 101 -0.73 -15.07 7.23
N LEU A 102 -1.44 -15.10 6.10
CA LEU A 102 -0.89 -14.70 4.81
C LEU A 102 -0.45 -13.23 4.82
N PHE A 103 -1.26 -12.36 5.44
CA PHE A 103 -0.92 -10.96 5.56
C PHE A 103 0.34 -10.74 6.40
N ALA A 104 0.46 -11.42 7.55
CA ALA A 104 1.65 -11.37 8.39
C ALA A 104 2.91 -11.83 7.64
N LEU A 105 2.83 -12.90 6.85
CA LEU A 105 3.94 -13.37 6.01
C LEU A 105 4.38 -12.32 4.98
N VAL A 106 3.42 -11.65 4.33
CA VAL A 106 3.71 -10.55 3.38
C VAL A 106 4.38 -9.38 4.10
N LEU A 107 3.94 -9.02 5.30
CA LEU A 107 4.54 -7.93 6.08
C LEU A 107 5.98 -8.27 6.52
N ILE A 108 6.22 -9.48 7.02
CA ILE A 108 7.55 -9.95 7.47
C ILE A 108 8.51 -10.02 6.28
N SER A 109 8.09 -10.60 5.17
CA SER A 109 8.93 -10.71 3.98
C SER A 109 9.38 -9.34 3.47
N SER A 110 8.47 -8.37 3.50
CA SER A 110 8.75 -6.99 3.08
C SER A 110 9.65 -6.25 4.06
N ALA A 111 9.43 -6.41 5.37
CA ALA A 111 10.29 -5.83 6.39
C ALA A 111 11.73 -6.40 6.29
N SER A 112 11.85 -7.73 6.17
CA SER A 112 13.14 -8.42 5.99
C SER A 112 13.87 -7.94 4.74
N TYR A 113 13.13 -7.79 3.64
CA TYR A 113 13.68 -7.32 2.39
C TYR A 113 14.23 -5.89 2.48
N ILE A 114 13.48 -4.94 3.08
CA ILE A 114 13.90 -3.56 3.30
C ILE A 114 15.12 -3.51 4.24
N PHE A 115 15.15 -4.38 5.25
CA PHE A 115 16.26 -4.47 6.21
C PHE A 115 17.56 -4.97 5.57
N LEU A 116 17.49 -6.03 4.77
CA LEU A 116 18.66 -6.65 4.13
C LEU A 116 19.33 -5.73 3.08
N LYS A 117 18.53 -4.89 2.39
CA LYS A 117 19.07 -3.97 1.36
C LYS A 117 19.27 -2.55 1.89
N ARG A 118 20.24 -2.40 2.77
CA ARG A 118 20.62 -1.10 3.37
C ARG A 118 21.28 -0.11 2.40
N LYS A 119 22.02 -0.59 1.41
CA LYS A 119 22.70 0.25 0.40
C LYS A 119 22.18 -0.12 -0.99
N ILE A 120 21.59 0.85 -1.65
CA ILE A 120 21.19 0.72 -3.04
C ILE A 120 21.96 1.79 -3.81
N GLU A 121 22.87 1.33 -4.68
CA GLU A 121 23.52 2.19 -5.64
C GLU A 121 22.51 2.53 -6.74
N GLU A 122 22.35 3.81 -7.03
CA GLU A 122 21.57 4.25 -8.18
C GLU A 122 22.29 3.76 -9.44
N LYS A 123 21.65 2.89 -10.19
CA LYS A 123 22.13 2.47 -11.51
C LYS A 123 21.32 3.19 -12.59
N PRO A 124 21.93 3.53 -13.73
CA PRO A 124 21.17 3.97 -14.89
C PRO A 124 20.10 2.94 -15.22
N ILE A 125 18.86 3.40 -15.45
CA ILE A 125 17.73 2.53 -15.77
C ILE A 125 17.94 2.02 -17.21
N ASP A 126 18.71 0.96 -17.37
CA ASP A 126 18.72 0.17 -18.60
C ASP A 126 17.71 -0.96 -18.45
N VAL A 127 16.47 -0.67 -18.82
CA VAL A 127 15.36 -1.63 -18.71
C VAL A 127 15.46 -2.60 -19.88
N SER A 128 16.18 -3.69 -19.70
CA SER A 128 16.18 -4.79 -20.66
C SER A 128 14.75 -5.32 -20.86
N ARG A 129 14.46 -5.87 -22.04
CA ARG A 129 13.13 -6.44 -22.35
C ARG A 129 12.72 -7.53 -21.35
N LEU A 130 13.70 -8.32 -20.89
CA LEU A 130 13.48 -9.37 -19.88
C LEU A 130 13.09 -8.78 -18.52
N LEU A 131 13.73 -7.71 -18.09
CA LEU A 131 13.43 -7.01 -16.84
C LEU A 131 12.03 -6.38 -16.86
N LEU A 132 11.61 -5.91 -18.02
CA LEU A 132 10.26 -5.34 -18.22
C LEU A 132 9.18 -6.42 -18.11
N VAL A 133 9.39 -7.60 -18.69
CA VAL A 133 8.49 -8.76 -18.57
C VAL A 133 8.41 -9.25 -17.12
N PHE A 134 9.55 -9.37 -16.44
CA PHE A 134 9.60 -9.71 -15.02
C PHE A 134 8.82 -8.69 -14.16
N SER A 135 9.03 -7.40 -14.42
CA SER A 135 8.34 -6.33 -13.69
C SER A 135 6.83 -6.32 -13.95
N ALA A 136 6.40 -6.68 -15.15
CA ALA A 136 4.99 -6.84 -15.49
C ALA A 136 4.34 -7.99 -14.71
N GLY A 137 5.00 -9.15 -14.66
CA GLY A 137 4.56 -10.29 -13.85
C GLY A 137 4.50 -9.94 -12.36
N ALA A 138 5.55 -9.31 -11.83
CA ALA A 138 5.58 -8.85 -10.45
C ALA A 138 4.45 -7.83 -10.15
N SER A 139 4.11 -6.95 -11.11
CA SER A 139 3.01 -6.00 -10.97
C SER A 139 1.65 -6.67 -10.92
N PHE A 140 1.44 -7.71 -11.70
CA PHE A 140 0.22 -8.52 -11.65
C PHE A 140 0.04 -9.16 -10.26
N PHE A 141 1.08 -9.79 -9.72
CA PHE A 141 1.06 -10.34 -8.37
C PHE A 141 0.91 -9.27 -7.30
N ALA A 142 1.55 -8.11 -7.47
CA ALA A 142 1.38 -6.96 -6.60
C ALA A 142 -0.08 -6.47 -6.59
N GLY A 143 -0.76 -6.53 -7.74
CA GLY A 143 -2.19 -6.25 -7.86
C GLY A 143 -3.04 -7.21 -7.05
N ILE A 144 -2.79 -8.53 -7.14
CA ILE A 144 -3.50 -9.54 -6.34
C ILE A 144 -3.36 -9.22 -4.85
N ILE A 145 -2.13 -9.03 -4.37
CA ILE A 145 -1.82 -8.72 -2.97
C ILE A 145 -2.44 -7.38 -2.56
N SER A 146 -2.42 -6.39 -3.46
CA SER A 146 -3.04 -5.08 -3.24
C SER A 146 -4.51 -5.18 -2.86
N SER A 147 -5.28 -5.89 -3.65
CA SER A 147 -6.72 -5.99 -3.48
C SER A 147 -7.11 -7.01 -2.41
N LEU A 148 -6.33 -8.08 -2.26
CA LEU A 148 -6.53 -9.10 -1.24
C LEU A 148 -6.37 -8.54 0.18
N PHE A 149 -5.35 -7.70 0.40
CA PHE A 149 -5.00 -7.16 1.72
C PHE A 149 -5.31 -5.67 1.92
N GLY A 150 -5.86 -5.00 0.93
CA GLY A 150 -6.24 -3.59 1.04
C GLY A 150 -5.08 -2.60 1.18
N ILE A 151 -3.86 -3.01 0.81
CA ILE A 151 -2.63 -2.20 1.00
C ILE A 151 -2.21 -1.40 -0.23
N GLY A 152 -2.94 -1.53 -1.34
CA GLY A 152 -2.65 -0.80 -2.58
C GLY A 152 -1.46 -1.36 -3.38
N GLY A 153 -0.72 -2.36 -2.88
CA GLY A 153 0.40 -3.00 -3.60
C GLY A 153 1.76 -2.29 -3.49
N GLY A 154 1.83 -1.12 -2.86
CA GLY A 154 3.07 -0.37 -2.68
C GLY A 154 4.17 -1.17 -1.98
N LEU A 155 3.76 -2.13 -1.17
CA LEU A 155 4.64 -3.08 -0.49
C LEU A 155 5.53 -3.89 -1.45
N ILE A 156 5.07 -4.14 -2.66
CA ILE A 156 5.81 -4.84 -3.71
C ILE A 156 6.40 -3.86 -4.70
N PHE A 157 5.66 -2.81 -5.09
CA PHE A 157 6.13 -1.85 -6.08
C PHE A 157 7.38 -1.10 -5.65
N VAL A 158 7.45 -0.64 -4.39
CA VAL A 158 8.64 0.08 -3.91
C VAL A 158 9.87 -0.81 -3.94
N PRO A 159 9.88 -2.01 -3.33
CA PRO A 159 11.00 -2.93 -3.44
C PRO A 159 11.36 -3.31 -4.88
N LEU A 160 10.39 -3.59 -5.73
CA LEU A 160 10.61 -3.91 -7.14
C LEU A 160 11.38 -2.78 -7.85
N MET A 161 10.93 -1.53 -7.69
CA MET A 161 11.58 -0.39 -8.32
C MET A 161 12.97 -0.13 -7.78
N VAL A 162 13.12 -0.22 -6.47
CA VAL A 162 14.40 0.08 -5.83
C VAL A 162 15.46 -0.99 -6.11
N VAL A 163 15.07 -2.27 -6.11
CA VAL A 163 16.03 -3.37 -6.16
C VAL A 163 16.21 -3.95 -7.55
N ALA A 164 15.10 -4.20 -8.25
CA ALA A 164 15.19 -4.76 -9.59
C ALA A 164 15.50 -3.68 -10.64
N LEU A 165 14.95 -2.47 -10.47
CA LEU A 165 15.10 -1.38 -11.43
C LEU A 165 16.16 -0.33 -11.04
N GLY A 166 16.76 -0.42 -9.83
CA GLY A 166 17.82 0.49 -9.38
C GLY A 166 17.35 1.95 -9.15
N ILE A 167 16.04 2.18 -8.98
CA ILE A 167 15.49 3.52 -8.77
C ILE A 167 15.67 3.93 -7.31
N SER A 168 16.13 5.15 -7.06
CA SER A 168 16.26 5.66 -5.69
C SER A 168 14.92 5.68 -4.95
N MET A 169 14.95 5.49 -3.63
CA MET A 169 13.75 5.51 -2.78
C MET A 169 12.98 6.84 -2.93
N LYS A 170 13.71 7.94 -3.15
CA LYS A 170 13.13 9.27 -3.36
C LYS A 170 12.30 9.38 -4.64
N ARG A 171 12.48 8.50 -5.62
CA ARG A 171 11.69 8.40 -6.86
C ARG A 171 10.75 7.19 -6.85
N ALA A 172 11.15 6.08 -6.22
CA ALA A 172 10.36 4.87 -6.13
C ALA A 172 9.07 5.08 -5.31
N ALA A 173 9.14 5.72 -4.13
CA ALA A 173 7.96 5.99 -3.31
C ALA A 173 6.92 6.89 -4.02
N PRO A 174 7.29 8.04 -4.64
CA PRO A 174 6.39 8.81 -5.49
C PRO A 174 5.80 8.05 -6.68
N THR A 175 6.62 7.26 -7.37
CA THR A 175 6.16 6.45 -8.51
C THR A 175 5.21 5.35 -8.06
N SER A 176 5.47 4.73 -6.91
CA SER A 176 4.55 3.78 -6.30
C SER A 176 3.19 4.41 -6.02
N GLN A 177 3.12 5.61 -5.45
CA GLN A 177 1.85 6.32 -5.22
C GLN A 177 1.07 6.52 -6.51
N PHE A 178 1.75 6.83 -7.61
CA PHE A 178 1.10 6.92 -8.92
C PHE A 178 0.56 5.58 -9.40
N ILE A 179 1.31 4.47 -9.23
CA ILE A 179 0.86 3.11 -9.54
C ILE A 179 -0.35 2.72 -8.70
N LEU A 180 -0.36 3.10 -7.42
CA LEU A 180 -1.44 2.79 -6.49
C LEU A 180 -2.78 3.40 -6.89
N ILE A 181 -2.81 4.50 -7.66
CA ILE A 181 -4.06 5.04 -8.20
C ILE A 181 -4.77 3.96 -9.03
N PHE A 182 -4.05 3.27 -9.92
CA PHE A 182 -4.64 2.22 -10.78
C PHE A 182 -5.04 0.99 -9.96
N ALA A 183 -4.14 0.52 -9.12
CA ALA A 183 -4.36 -0.68 -8.33
C ALA A 183 -5.50 -0.52 -7.32
N SER A 184 -5.52 0.60 -6.57
CA SER A 184 -6.59 0.83 -5.59
C SER A 184 -7.92 1.18 -6.26
N PHE A 185 -7.92 1.94 -7.36
CA PHE A 185 -9.14 2.27 -8.09
C PHE A 185 -9.81 1.02 -8.66
N SER A 186 -9.06 0.14 -9.32
CA SER A 186 -9.64 -1.11 -9.82
C SER A 186 -10.10 -2.03 -8.68
N GLY A 187 -9.34 -2.13 -7.60
CA GLY A 187 -9.72 -2.90 -6.42
C GLY A 187 -11.00 -2.38 -5.75
N LEU A 188 -11.09 -1.05 -5.50
CA LEU A 188 -12.27 -0.46 -4.88
C LEU A 188 -13.55 -0.64 -5.72
N ILE A 189 -13.43 -0.60 -7.06
CA ILE A 189 -14.58 -0.85 -7.94
C ILE A 189 -15.08 -2.28 -7.74
N VAL A 190 -14.20 -3.28 -7.80
CA VAL A 190 -14.61 -4.68 -7.68
C VAL A 190 -15.16 -4.96 -6.29
N HIS A 191 -14.52 -4.50 -5.22
CA HIS A 191 -15.06 -4.62 -3.86
C HIS A 191 -16.41 -3.93 -3.68
N SER A 192 -16.64 -2.77 -4.34
CA SER A 192 -17.93 -2.08 -4.34
C SER A 192 -19.01 -2.89 -5.06
N MET A 193 -18.66 -3.53 -6.20
CA MET A 193 -19.60 -4.40 -6.93
C MET A 193 -19.98 -5.65 -6.10
N LEU A 194 -19.07 -6.12 -5.24
CA LEU A 194 -19.30 -7.24 -4.34
C LEU A 194 -20.02 -6.84 -3.04
N GLY A 195 -20.31 -5.54 -2.82
CA GLY A 195 -21.02 -5.04 -1.64
C GLY A 195 -20.20 -5.05 -0.35
N HIS A 196 -18.87 -5.07 -0.44
CA HIS A 196 -17.99 -5.20 0.71
C HIS A 196 -17.82 -3.92 1.56
N PRO A 197 -17.78 -2.68 0.99
CA PRO A 197 -17.45 -1.48 1.75
C PRO A 197 -18.62 -0.93 2.54
N ASP A 198 -18.33 -0.39 3.74
CA ASP A 198 -19.16 0.61 4.40
C ASP A 198 -18.72 1.99 3.89
N TYR A 199 -19.53 2.57 3.02
CA TYR A 199 -19.17 3.84 2.35
C TYR A 199 -19.01 5.01 3.30
N TYR A 200 -19.71 5.01 4.46
CA TYR A 200 -19.54 6.06 5.46
C TYR A 200 -18.16 5.99 6.12
N GLN A 201 -17.75 4.81 6.55
CA GLN A 201 -16.42 4.58 7.11
C GLN A 201 -15.31 4.82 6.08
N ALA A 202 -15.50 4.33 4.85
CA ALA A 202 -14.60 4.54 3.75
C ALA A 202 -14.40 6.03 3.44
N LEU A 203 -15.45 6.84 3.50
CA LEU A 203 -15.39 8.30 3.32
C LEU A 203 -14.59 8.98 4.44
N LEU A 204 -14.86 8.64 5.71
CA LEU A 204 -14.12 9.21 6.84
C LEU A 204 -12.62 8.92 6.75
N LEU A 205 -12.25 7.66 6.46
CA LEU A 205 -10.86 7.26 6.23
C LEU A 205 -10.24 8.03 5.06
N SER A 206 -11.00 8.19 3.97
CA SER A 206 -10.53 8.87 2.76
C SER A 206 -10.25 10.34 2.97
N ILE A 207 -11.09 11.04 3.73
CA ILE A 207 -10.87 12.46 4.09
C ILE A 207 -9.56 12.61 4.85
N GLY A 208 -9.34 11.78 5.89
CA GLY A 208 -8.09 11.78 6.64
C GLY A 208 -6.90 11.44 5.76
N ALA A 209 -7.00 10.36 4.99
CA ALA A 209 -5.93 9.88 4.11
C ALA A 209 -5.55 10.92 3.03
N PHE A 210 -6.50 11.65 2.48
CA PHE A 210 -6.25 12.72 1.52
C PHE A 210 -5.39 13.83 2.13
N ALA A 211 -5.80 14.35 3.28
CA ALA A 211 -5.05 15.40 3.98
C ALA A 211 -3.67 14.90 4.41
N GLY A 212 -3.60 13.67 4.95
CA GLY A 212 -2.35 13.00 5.31
C GLY A 212 -1.44 12.79 4.11
N GLY A 213 -1.99 12.43 2.95
CA GLY A 213 -1.28 12.27 1.68
C GLY A 213 -0.54 13.51 1.22
N ILE A 214 -1.21 14.65 1.26
CA ILE A 214 -0.62 15.95 0.93
C ILE A 214 0.54 16.27 1.88
N LEU A 215 0.29 16.13 3.19
CA LEU A 215 1.30 16.46 4.20
C LEU A 215 2.49 15.50 4.13
N GLY A 216 2.25 14.20 4.02
CA GLY A 216 3.31 13.20 3.93
C GLY A 216 4.18 13.38 2.68
N ALA A 217 3.59 13.70 1.54
CA ALA A 217 4.33 13.98 0.32
C ALA A 217 5.22 15.24 0.45
N LYS A 218 4.79 16.27 1.20
CA LYS A 218 5.63 17.43 1.52
C LYS A 218 6.77 17.06 2.46
N LEU A 219 6.47 16.37 3.56
CA LEU A 219 7.46 15.96 4.57
C LEU A 219 8.51 15.00 4.00
N SER A 220 8.16 14.21 2.98
CA SER A 220 9.09 13.25 2.36
C SER A 220 10.34 13.90 1.74
N LEU A 221 10.33 15.21 1.48
CA LEU A 221 11.49 15.96 0.98
C LEU A 221 12.57 16.12 2.06
N GLU A 222 12.17 16.30 3.31
CA GLU A 222 13.04 16.65 4.43
C GLU A 222 13.58 15.42 5.17
N ILE A 223 12.89 14.28 5.05
CA ILE A 223 13.24 13.09 5.81
C ILE A 223 14.37 12.33 5.13
N LYS A 224 15.41 12.01 5.92
CA LYS A 224 16.52 11.17 5.45
C LYS A 224 16.02 9.75 5.17
N GLU A 225 16.44 9.18 4.04
CA GLU A 225 16.02 7.86 3.55
C GLU A 225 16.16 6.74 4.59
N ASN A 226 17.26 6.75 5.36
CA ASN A 226 17.49 5.74 6.40
C ASN A 226 16.46 5.82 7.55
N LYS A 227 16.02 7.01 7.96
CA LYS A 227 14.98 7.15 8.98
C LYS A 227 13.64 6.61 8.49
N LEU A 228 13.33 6.86 7.22
CA LEU A 228 12.13 6.32 6.57
C LEU A 228 12.10 4.79 6.59
N LYS A 229 13.20 4.16 6.17
CA LYS A 229 13.34 2.70 6.16
C LYS A 229 13.10 2.09 7.54
N ILE A 230 13.66 2.70 8.59
CA ILE A 230 13.51 2.21 9.97
C ILE A 230 12.05 2.31 10.43
N ILE A 231 11.37 3.44 10.19
CA ILE A 231 9.96 3.62 10.57
C ILE A 231 9.10 2.56 9.88
N VAL A 232 9.33 2.31 8.58
CA VAL A 232 8.61 1.28 7.83
C VAL A 232 8.77 -0.08 8.47
N ILE A 233 10.03 -0.49 8.71
CA ILE A 233 10.34 -1.81 9.26
C ILE A 233 9.64 -2.00 10.61
N ILE A 234 9.68 -0.99 11.49
CA ILE A 234 9.02 -1.05 12.81
C ILE A 234 7.51 -1.24 12.65
N VAL A 235 6.86 -0.46 11.78
CA VAL A 235 5.41 -0.56 11.54
C VAL A 235 5.04 -1.93 10.97
N LEU A 236 5.81 -2.43 9.99
CA LEU A 236 5.58 -3.73 9.37
C LEU A 236 5.69 -4.88 10.37
N ILE A 237 6.76 -4.87 11.18
CA ILE A 237 7.00 -5.91 12.19
C ILE A 237 5.94 -5.85 13.28
N ALA A 238 5.61 -4.67 13.78
CA ALA A 238 4.59 -4.52 14.82
C ALA A 238 3.22 -5.03 14.35
N ALA A 239 2.82 -4.68 13.11
CA ALA A 239 1.58 -5.16 12.51
C ALA A 239 1.60 -6.69 12.30
N ALA A 240 2.72 -7.25 11.82
CA ALA A 240 2.85 -8.69 11.60
C ALA A 240 2.77 -9.50 12.90
N ILE A 241 3.49 -9.07 13.94
CA ILE A 241 3.48 -9.72 15.26
C ILE A 241 2.05 -9.76 15.80
N LYS A 242 1.35 -8.62 15.73
CA LYS A 242 -0.01 -8.56 16.25
C LYS A 242 -0.97 -9.46 15.46
N LEU A 243 -0.90 -9.49 14.13
CA LEU A 243 -1.72 -10.38 13.31
C LEU A 243 -1.48 -11.87 13.63
N ILE A 244 -0.24 -12.26 13.93
CA ILE A 244 0.09 -13.63 14.34
C ILE A 244 -0.53 -13.96 15.71
N ILE A 245 -0.40 -13.06 16.67
CA ILE A 245 -0.98 -13.23 18.01
C ILE A 245 -2.48 -13.40 17.91
N ASP A 246 -3.16 -12.55 17.14
CA ASP A 246 -4.62 -12.62 16.94
C ASP A 246 -5.07 -13.85 16.15
N SER A 247 -4.19 -14.47 15.33
CA SER A 247 -4.51 -15.69 14.59
C SER A 247 -4.37 -16.95 15.45
N THR A 248 -3.53 -16.89 16.51
CA THR A 248 -3.28 -18.04 17.40
C THR A 248 -4.29 -18.15 18.54
N GLY A 249 -5.18 -17.17 18.71
CA GLY A 249 -6.20 -17.18 19.76
C GLY A 249 -5.66 -17.13 21.19
N ILE A 250 -4.42 -16.63 21.37
CA ILE A 250 -3.73 -16.61 22.66
C ILE A 250 -4.26 -15.51 23.61
N PHE A 251 -5.13 -14.60 23.12
CA PHE A 251 -5.84 -13.60 23.95
C PHE A 251 -7.26 -13.39 23.45
#